data_29e5862bbebaa87eed50ab29ada74eb4
#
_entry.id   29e5862bbebaa87eed50ab29ada74eb4
#
_cell.length_a   1.000
_cell.length_b   1.000
_cell.length_c   1.000
_cell.angle_alpha   90.00
_cell.angle_beta   90.00
_cell.angle_gamma   90.00
#
_symmetry.space_group_name_H-M   'P 1'
#
loop_
_entity.id
_entity.type
_entity.pdbx_description
1 polymer ?
#
loop_
_entity_poly.entity_id
_entity_poly.type
_entity_poly.pdbx_seq_one_letter_code
_entity_poly.pdbx_strand_id
1 'polypeptide(L)'
;KSFLVEAFGGQVIYQSFGPQDPPRQGPEFERAVGAFPGTVVRAQAMVKIGTGPDIELFEMHGPEQAQPIRASDFGITHFGVYTDDIDASVERFEKAGGTPLTAPRAIPYATEKGPGNKVCYCRMPWGTTMEFITTPDRMAYHDQTDLRRWQDEN
;
A
#
# COMPACT_ATOMS: atom_id res chain seq x y z
N LYS A 1 10.25 -0.21 6.64
CA LYS A 1 10.78 0.97 5.94
C LYS A 1 11.55 0.60 4.67
N SER A 2 12.63 -0.20 4.77
CA SER A 2 13.49 -0.57 3.63
C SER A 2 12.71 -1.07 2.43
N PHE A 3 11.75 -1.95 2.64
CA PHE A 3 10.86 -2.42 1.57
C PHE A 3 10.18 -1.28 0.79
N LEU A 4 9.59 -0.28 1.46
CA LEU A 4 8.94 0.84 0.76
C LEU A 4 9.95 1.72 0.01
N VAL A 5 11.15 1.87 0.54
CA VAL A 5 12.23 2.59 -0.14
C VAL A 5 12.67 1.83 -1.40
N GLU A 6 12.91 0.53 -1.29
CA GLU A 6 13.41 -0.32 -2.39
C GLU A 6 12.35 -0.57 -3.47
N ALA A 7 11.12 -0.89 -3.06
CA ALA A 7 10.03 -1.23 -3.98
C ALA A 7 9.44 -0.02 -4.72
N PHE A 8 9.32 1.12 -4.03
CA PHE A 8 8.59 2.29 -4.53
C PHE A 8 9.44 3.56 -4.67
N GLY A 9 10.75 3.50 -4.35
CA GLY A 9 11.56 4.72 -4.27
C GLY A 9 11.16 5.64 -3.12
N GLY A 10 10.53 5.09 -2.08
CA GLY A 10 10.00 5.86 -0.95
C GLY A 10 11.09 6.61 -0.19
N GLN A 11 10.71 7.73 0.39
CA GLN A 11 11.57 8.57 1.22
C GLN A 11 11.09 8.55 2.67
N VAL A 12 11.97 8.17 3.60
CA VAL A 12 11.65 8.23 5.04
C VAL A 12 11.63 9.69 5.46
N ILE A 13 10.45 10.21 5.82
CA ILE A 13 10.29 11.59 6.31
C ILE A 13 10.86 11.69 7.73
N TYR A 14 10.41 10.79 8.62
CA TYR A 14 10.92 10.67 9.99
C TYR A 14 10.67 9.27 10.55
N GLN A 15 11.37 9.00 11.65
CA GLN A 15 11.09 7.88 12.55
C GLN A 15 10.94 8.45 13.96
N SER A 16 9.76 8.33 14.55
CA SER A 16 9.49 8.89 15.89
C SER A 16 10.17 8.10 17.00
N PHE A 17 10.22 6.78 16.83
CA PHE A 17 10.96 5.86 17.72
C PHE A 17 11.21 4.54 16.99
N GLY A 18 12.16 3.77 17.48
CA GLY A 18 12.59 2.50 16.89
C GLY A 18 12.82 1.40 17.91
N PRO A 19 13.32 0.23 17.46
CA PRO A 19 13.49 -0.95 18.32
C PRO A 19 14.42 -0.74 19.53
N GLN A 20 15.25 0.31 19.53
CA GLN A 20 16.17 0.64 20.62
C GLN A 20 15.53 1.56 21.66
N ASP A 21 14.39 2.16 21.34
CA ASP A 21 13.66 3.04 22.24
C ASP A 21 12.68 2.23 23.11
N PRO A 22 12.25 2.78 24.25
CA PRO A 22 11.20 2.16 25.05
C PRO A 22 9.93 1.95 24.21
N PRO A 23 9.33 0.76 24.22
CA PRO A 23 8.11 0.49 23.47
C PRO A 23 6.94 1.31 24.02
N ARG A 24 5.97 1.63 23.14
CA ARG A 24 4.70 2.23 23.55
C ARG A 24 3.67 1.14 23.75
N GLN A 25 2.97 1.18 24.89
CA GLN A 25 1.96 0.20 25.30
C GLN A 25 1.06 0.77 26.40
N GLY A 26 0.02 0.07 26.71
CA GLY A 26 -0.86 0.34 27.84
C GLY A 26 -2.28 0.75 27.45
N PRO A 27 -3.22 0.70 28.43
CA PRO A 27 -4.65 0.80 28.17
C PRO A 27 -5.12 2.12 27.52
N GLU A 28 -4.42 3.20 27.78
CA GLU A 28 -4.74 4.50 27.15
C GLU A 28 -4.44 4.48 25.66
N PHE A 29 -3.23 4.03 25.28
CA PHE A 29 -2.85 3.86 23.89
C PHE A 29 -3.79 2.88 23.16
N GLU A 30 -4.03 1.70 23.75
CA GLU A 30 -4.88 0.66 23.17
C GLU A 30 -6.29 1.18 22.86
N ARG A 31 -6.90 1.95 23.78
CA ARG A 31 -8.19 2.58 23.54
C ARG A 31 -8.14 3.66 22.47
N ALA A 32 -7.09 4.47 22.46
CA ALA A 32 -6.96 5.59 21.52
C ALA A 32 -6.87 5.14 20.06
N VAL A 33 -6.23 4.00 19.80
CA VAL A 33 -6.04 3.46 18.44
C VAL A 33 -6.92 2.24 18.13
N GLY A 34 -7.75 1.79 19.07
CA GLY A 34 -8.59 0.60 18.89
C GLY A 34 -7.79 -0.71 18.83
N ALA A 35 -6.63 -0.75 19.49
CA ALA A 35 -5.81 -1.95 19.54
C ALA A 35 -6.29 -2.94 20.63
N PHE A 36 -5.95 -4.23 20.45
CA PHE A 36 -6.20 -5.24 21.47
C PHE A 36 -5.40 -4.97 22.76
N PRO A 37 -5.95 -5.32 23.93
CA PRO A 37 -5.20 -5.28 25.19
C PRO A 37 -3.89 -6.08 25.11
N GLY A 38 -2.81 -5.49 25.59
CA GLY A 38 -1.47 -6.09 25.52
C GLY A 38 -0.73 -5.82 24.20
N THR A 39 -1.24 -4.95 23.35
CA THR A 39 -0.53 -4.50 22.13
C THR A 39 0.70 -3.66 22.51
N VAL A 40 1.82 -4.01 21.90
CA VAL A 40 3.11 -3.31 22.07
C VAL A 40 3.54 -2.74 20.74
N VAL A 41 3.81 -1.42 20.68
CA VAL A 41 4.37 -0.76 19.50
C VAL A 41 5.88 -0.61 19.67
N ARG A 42 6.64 -1.18 18.76
CA ARG A 42 8.11 -1.21 18.77
C ARG A 42 8.75 -0.12 17.94
N ALA A 43 8.09 0.31 16.90
CA ALA A 43 8.59 1.37 16.01
C ALA A 43 7.44 2.10 15.31
N GLN A 44 7.70 3.35 14.96
CA GLN A 44 6.80 4.15 14.12
C GLN A 44 7.62 5.02 13.19
N ALA A 45 7.24 5.06 11.90
CA ALA A 45 7.88 5.90 10.90
C ALA A 45 6.87 6.41 9.88
N MET A 46 7.18 7.51 9.23
CA MET A 46 6.43 8.07 8.11
C MET A 46 7.27 7.96 6.83
N VAL A 47 6.67 7.45 5.77
CA VAL A 47 7.33 7.25 4.47
C VAL A 47 6.48 7.89 3.37
N LYS A 48 7.12 8.78 2.61
CA LYS A 48 6.54 9.39 1.41
C LYS A 48 6.76 8.49 0.20
N ILE A 49 5.73 8.31 -0.63
CA ILE A 49 5.82 7.61 -1.92
C ILE A 49 5.36 8.58 -3.02
N GLY A 50 6.30 8.99 -3.87
CA GLY A 50 6.03 9.91 -4.98
C GLY A 50 5.37 11.21 -4.50
N THR A 51 4.31 11.63 -5.17
CA THR A 51 3.48 12.82 -4.88
C THR A 51 2.17 12.46 -4.19
N GLY A 52 1.94 11.17 -3.93
CA GLY A 52 0.74 10.67 -3.25
C GLY A 52 0.75 10.89 -1.73
N PRO A 53 -0.26 10.33 -1.03
CA PRO A 53 -0.32 10.35 0.42
C PRO A 53 0.88 9.65 1.07
N ASP A 54 1.27 10.14 2.24
CA ASP A 54 2.29 9.48 3.05
C ASP A 54 1.75 8.22 3.72
N ILE A 55 2.64 7.26 3.96
CA ILE A 55 2.32 6.00 4.66
C ILE A 55 2.92 6.03 6.05
N GLU A 56 2.06 6.01 7.07
CA GLU A 56 2.47 5.82 8.45
C GLU A 56 2.62 4.31 8.73
N LEU A 57 3.81 3.92 9.16
CA LEU A 57 4.16 2.53 9.47
C LEU A 57 4.28 2.33 10.96
N PHE A 58 3.65 1.27 11.45
CA PHE A 58 3.83 0.79 12.82
C PHE A 58 4.34 -0.65 12.83
N GLU A 59 5.31 -0.93 13.68
CA GLU A 59 5.65 -2.28 14.09
C GLU A 59 4.90 -2.59 15.39
N MET A 60 3.83 -3.38 15.27
CA MET A 60 2.97 -3.74 16.38
C MET A 60 3.02 -5.25 16.65
N HIS A 61 3.01 -5.63 17.93
CA HIS A 61 2.90 -6.99 18.38
C HIS A 61 1.79 -7.10 19.43
N GLY A 62 0.93 -8.08 19.30
CA GLY A 62 -0.17 -8.29 20.23
C GLY A 62 -0.57 -9.76 20.32
N PRO A 63 -1.19 -10.18 21.44
CA PRO A 63 -1.54 -11.59 21.68
C PRO A 63 -2.62 -12.11 20.73
N GLU A 64 -3.46 -11.22 20.19
CA GLU A 64 -4.59 -11.57 19.32
C GLU A 64 -4.40 -11.06 17.89
N GLN A 65 -3.15 -10.92 17.44
CA GLN A 65 -2.85 -10.43 16.12
C GLN A 65 -3.35 -11.41 15.05
N ALA A 66 -4.33 -10.98 14.24
CA ALA A 66 -4.89 -11.77 13.17
C ALA A 66 -3.98 -11.80 11.94
N GLN A 67 -4.23 -12.75 11.04
CA GLN A 67 -3.64 -12.73 9.70
C GLN A 67 -4.12 -11.49 8.93
N PRO A 68 -3.32 -10.98 7.98
CA PRO A 68 -3.73 -9.88 7.13
C PRO A 68 -5.05 -10.18 6.41
N ILE A 69 -5.91 -9.16 6.28
CA ILE A 69 -7.22 -9.31 5.64
C ILE A 69 -7.07 -9.73 4.18
N ARG A 70 -8.01 -10.55 3.71
CA ARG A 70 -8.13 -10.93 2.30
C ARG A 70 -9.01 -9.92 1.56
N ALA A 71 -8.95 -9.92 0.24
CA ALA A 71 -9.82 -9.07 -0.58
C ALA A 71 -11.32 -9.30 -0.37
N SER A 72 -11.71 -10.45 0.18
CA SER A 72 -13.09 -10.83 0.51
C SER A 72 -13.53 -10.46 1.94
N ASP A 73 -12.63 -9.98 2.77
CA ASP A 73 -12.94 -9.61 4.16
C ASP A 73 -13.47 -8.16 4.23
N PHE A 74 -14.14 -7.79 5.32
CA PHE A 74 -14.60 -6.43 5.54
C PHE A 74 -13.44 -5.50 5.88
N GLY A 75 -13.44 -4.29 5.32
CA GLY A 75 -12.48 -3.23 5.59
C GLY A 75 -11.79 -2.72 4.32
N ILE A 76 -10.74 -1.92 4.49
CA ILE A 76 -9.87 -1.50 3.39
C ILE A 76 -8.96 -2.67 3.04
N THR A 77 -9.27 -3.38 1.97
CA THR A 77 -8.59 -4.63 1.61
C THR A 77 -7.30 -4.42 0.82
N HIS A 78 -7.17 -3.28 0.14
CA HIS A 78 -5.97 -2.88 -0.60
C HIS A 78 -5.98 -1.37 -0.86
N PHE A 79 -4.84 -0.87 -1.31
CA PHE A 79 -4.69 0.47 -1.86
C PHE A 79 -3.98 0.40 -3.22
N GLY A 80 -4.28 1.36 -4.10
CA GLY A 80 -3.69 1.47 -5.43
C GLY A 80 -2.47 2.39 -5.44
N VAL A 81 -1.45 2.01 -6.20
CA VAL A 81 -0.29 2.85 -6.51
C VAL A 81 -0.21 2.99 -8.02
N TYR A 82 -0.32 4.23 -8.49
CA TYR A 82 -0.14 4.53 -9.90
C TYR A 82 1.32 4.40 -10.31
N THR A 83 1.56 3.91 -11.53
CA THR A 83 2.89 3.82 -12.11
C THR A 83 2.81 3.94 -13.64
N ASP A 84 3.80 4.58 -14.25
CA ASP A 84 3.90 4.69 -15.71
C ASP A 84 4.41 3.38 -16.34
N ASP A 85 5.24 2.63 -15.61
CA ASP A 85 5.78 1.33 -16.05
C ASP A 85 5.46 0.26 -15.02
N ILE A 86 4.35 -0.45 -15.25
CA ILE A 86 3.86 -1.46 -14.33
C ILE A 86 4.77 -2.69 -14.28
N ASP A 87 5.38 -3.06 -15.40
CA ASP A 87 6.24 -4.24 -15.49
C ASP A 87 7.53 -4.01 -14.70
N ALA A 88 8.19 -2.86 -14.88
CA ALA A 88 9.37 -2.48 -14.09
C ALA A 88 9.04 -2.28 -12.60
N SER A 89 7.87 -1.77 -12.27
CA SER A 89 7.44 -1.59 -10.86
C SER A 89 7.21 -2.91 -10.16
N VAL A 90 6.58 -3.87 -10.82
CA VAL A 90 6.39 -5.23 -10.28
C VAL A 90 7.74 -5.92 -10.09
N GLU A 91 8.68 -5.80 -11.04
CA GLU A 91 10.02 -6.37 -10.90
C GLU A 91 10.77 -5.79 -9.68
N ARG A 92 10.73 -4.46 -9.49
CA ARG A 92 11.34 -3.83 -8.30
C ARG A 92 10.68 -4.31 -7.01
N PHE A 93 9.36 -4.45 -7.02
CA PHE A 93 8.57 -4.92 -5.87
C PHE A 93 8.96 -6.36 -5.47
N GLU A 94 9.11 -7.25 -6.46
CA GLU A 94 9.59 -8.63 -6.21
C GLU A 94 11.02 -8.66 -5.66
N LYS A 95 11.93 -7.88 -6.24
CA LYS A 95 13.33 -7.78 -5.77
C LYS A 95 13.41 -7.26 -4.33
N ALA A 96 12.50 -6.40 -3.92
CA ALA A 96 12.40 -5.89 -2.55
C ALA A 96 11.77 -6.90 -1.56
N GLY A 97 11.26 -8.04 -2.03
CA GLY A 97 10.66 -9.10 -1.22
C GLY A 97 9.14 -9.12 -1.20
N GLY A 98 8.48 -8.36 -2.06
CA GLY A 98 7.04 -8.46 -2.29
C GLY A 98 6.66 -9.63 -3.19
N THR A 99 5.38 -9.95 -3.25
CA THR A 99 4.87 -11.08 -4.05
C THR A 99 3.71 -10.62 -4.94
N PRO A 100 3.86 -10.56 -6.27
CA PRO A 100 2.74 -10.39 -7.18
C PRO A 100 1.81 -11.59 -7.09
N LEU A 101 0.49 -11.35 -7.11
CA LEU A 101 -0.51 -12.43 -7.11
C LEU A 101 -0.71 -12.99 -8.52
N THR A 102 -0.47 -12.18 -9.54
CA THR A 102 -0.48 -12.56 -10.96
C THR A 102 0.51 -11.64 -11.71
N ALA A 103 0.83 -11.96 -12.95
CA ALA A 103 1.49 -11.00 -13.83
C ALA A 103 0.58 -9.77 -14.08
N PRO A 104 1.16 -8.61 -14.43
CA PRO A 104 0.38 -7.46 -14.91
C PRO A 104 -0.56 -7.85 -16.04
N ARG A 105 -1.82 -7.41 -15.96
CA ARG A 105 -2.86 -7.78 -16.92
C ARG A 105 -3.76 -6.60 -17.27
N ALA A 106 -4.44 -6.67 -18.40
CA ALA A 106 -5.42 -5.67 -18.79
C ALA A 106 -6.50 -5.49 -17.72
N ILE A 107 -6.94 -4.25 -17.49
CA ILE A 107 -8.05 -3.95 -16.59
C ILE A 107 -9.34 -4.57 -17.19
N PRO A 108 -10.05 -5.44 -16.45
CA PRO A 108 -11.18 -6.19 -17.01
C PRO A 108 -12.48 -5.38 -17.08
N TYR A 109 -12.57 -4.25 -16.36
CA TYR A 109 -13.80 -3.47 -16.24
C TYR A 109 -14.01 -2.55 -17.44
N ALA A 110 -15.19 -2.61 -18.05
CA ALA A 110 -15.53 -1.85 -19.24
C ALA A 110 -15.36 -0.33 -19.06
N THR A 111 -15.55 0.17 -17.84
CA THR A 111 -15.41 1.60 -17.50
C THR A 111 -13.96 2.10 -17.50
N GLU A 112 -13.00 1.21 -17.32
CA GLU A 112 -11.59 1.58 -17.10
C GLU A 112 -10.62 0.93 -18.10
N LYS A 113 -11.08 -0.04 -18.90
CA LYS A 113 -10.20 -0.73 -19.85
C LYS A 113 -9.69 0.20 -20.94
N GLY A 114 -8.49 -0.06 -21.39
CA GLY A 114 -7.82 0.53 -22.56
C GLY A 114 -6.70 -0.40 -23.01
N PRO A 115 -6.16 -0.28 -24.22
CA PRO A 115 -5.10 -1.14 -24.74
C PRO A 115 -3.86 -1.22 -23.83
N GLY A 116 -3.46 -0.10 -23.23
CA GLY A 116 -2.34 0.01 -22.31
C GLY A 116 -2.72 0.01 -20.83
N ASN A 117 -4.01 0.07 -20.49
CA ASN A 117 -4.45 0.11 -19.10
C ASN A 117 -4.30 -1.27 -18.46
N LYS A 118 -3.44 -1.36 -17.45
CA LYS A 118 -3.09 -2.61 -16.76
C LYS A 118 -3.21 -2.48 -15.25
N VAL A 119 -3.32 -3.62 -14.60
CA VAL A 119 -3.39 -3.77 -13.15
C VAL A 119 -2.61 -5.01 -12.71
N CYS A 120 -2.00 -4.94 -11.53
CA CYS A 120 -1.35 -6.06 -10.86
C CYS A 120 -1.57 -5.98 -9.35
N TYR A 121 -2.28 -6.96 -8.79
CA TYR A 121 -2.39 -7.10 -7.34
C TYR A 121 -1.14 -7.78 -6.79
N CYS A 122 -0.62 -7.22 -5.71
CA CYS A 122 0.60 -7.68 -5.07
C CYS A 122 0.40 -7.78 -3.55
N ARG A 123 1.25 -8.54 -2.88
CA ARG A 123 1.26 -8.68 -1.44
C ARG A 123 2.62 -8.23 -0.88
N MET A 124 2.60 -7.30 0.05
CA MET A 124 3.78 -6.85 0.78
C MET A 124 4.30 -7.94 1.72
N PRO A 125 5.56 -7.91 2.17
CA PRO A 125 6.15 -8.95 3.04
C PRO A 125 5.38 -9.20 4.33
N TRP A 126 4.67 -8.21 4.84
CA TRP A 126 3.83 -8.33 6.05
C TRP A 126 2.36 -8.67 5.75
N GLY A 127 2.02 -8.98 4.48
CA GLY A 127 0.74 -9.49 4.06
C GLY A 127 -0.28 -8.47 3.56
N THR A 128 -0.04 -7.17 3.69
CA THR A 128 -0.92 -6.14 3.13
C THR A 128 -1.01 -6.27 1.61
N THR A 129 -2.23 -6.30 1.09
CA THR A 129 -2.46 -6.30 -0.36
C THR A 129 -2.38 -4.87 -0.90
N MET A 130 -1.77 -4.71 -2.06
CA MET A 130 -1.76 -3.46 -2.84
C MET A 130 -1.95 -3.77 -4.32
N GLU A 131 -2.29 -2.74 -5.09
CA GLU A 131 -2.51 -2.81 -6.52
C GLU A 131 -1.57 -1.84 -7.23
N PHE A 132 -0.72 -2.31 -8.14
CA PHE A 132 -0.14 -1.43 -9.15
C PHE A 132 -1.16 -1.20 -10.25
N ILE A 133 -1.26 0.05 -10.71
CA ILE A 133 -2.16 0.44 -11.78
C ILE A 133 -1.48 1.42 -12.74
N THR A 134 -1.64 1.18 -14.03
CA THR A 134 -1.25 2.13 -15.08
C THR A 134 -2.42 2.36 -16.01
N THR A 135 -2.68 3.61 -16.36
CA THR A 135 -3.84 4.00 -17.18
C THR A 135 -3.45 5.07 -18.20
N PRO A 136 -2.55 4.74 -19.16
CA PRO A 136 -2.14 5.67 -20.20
C PRO A 136 -3.26 6.00 -21.17
N ASP A 137 -4.26 5.12 -21.31
CA ASP A 137 -5.35 5.29 -22.25
C ASP A 137 -6.57 5.93 -21.60
N ARG A 138 -7.32 6.66 -22.44
CA ARG A 138 -8.62 7.20 -22.06
C ARG A 138 -9.57 6.08 -21.62
N MET A 139 -10.26 6.28 -20.51
CA MET A 139 -11.22 5.35 -19.95
C MET A 139 -12.66 5.73 -20.31
N ALA A 140 -13.52 4.73 -20.52
CA ALA A 140 -14.91 4.97 -20.93
C ALA A 140 -15.72 5.77 -19.90
N TYR A 141 -15.37 5.71 -18.60
CA TYR A 141 -16.06 6.52 -17.59
C TYR A 141 -15.87 8.03 -17.79
N HIS A 142 -14.86 8.47 -18.55
CA HIS A 142 -14.66 9.88 -18.89
C HIS A 142 -15.83 10.48 -19.69
N ASP A 143 -16.68 9.64 -20.30
CA ASP A 143 -17.92 10.07 -20.98
C ASP A 143 -19.09 10.25 -20.03
N GLN A 144 -18.96 9.77 -18.77
CA GLN A 144 -20.03 9.75 -17.79
C GLN A 144 -19.90 10.86 -16.73
N THR A 145 -18.69 11.39 -16.53
CA THR A 145 -18.40 12.41 -15.51
C THR A 145 -17.12 13.18 -15.84
N ASP A 146 -17.05 14.43 -15.38
CA ASP A 146 -15.84 15.26 -15.42
C ASP A 146 -14.85 14.93 -14.28
N LEU A 147 -15.25 14.12 -13.30
CA LEU A 147 -14.35 13.66 -12.24
C LEU A 147 -13.28 12.74 -12.83
N ARG A 148 -12.05 12.86 -12.30
CA ARG A 148 -10.91 12.03 -12.72
C ARG A 148 -10.34 11.28 -11.51
N ARG A 149 -9.89 10.05 -11.76
CA ARG A 149 -9.03 9.35 -10.78
C ARG A 149 -7.78 10.19 -10.58
N TRP A 150 -7.25 10.13 -9.35
CA TRP A 150 -5.96 10.77 -9.10
C TRP A 150 -4.88 10.16 -10.02
N GLN A 151 -4.10 11.00 -10.63
CA GLN A 151 -2.90 10.69 -11.40
C GLN A 151 -1.87 11.75 -11.08
N ASP A 152 -0.60 11.40 -11.20
CA ASP A 152 0.47 12.40 -11.06
C ASP A 152 0.34 13.42 -12.21
N GLU A 153 0.34 14.70 -11.88
CA GLU A 153 0.40 15.75 -12.88
C GLU A 153 1.85 15.85 -13.36
N ASN A 154 2.12 15.37 -14.57
CA ASN A 154 3.41 15.53 -15.26
C ASN A 154 3.64 16.98 -15.69
#